data_282e3b44b81c10611189746c88d611aa
#
_entry.id   282e3b44b81c10611189746c88d611aa
#
_cell.length_a   1.000
_cell.length_b   1.000
_cell.length_c   1.000
_cell.angle_alpha   90.00
_cell.angle_beta   90.00
_cell.angle_gamma   90.00
#
_symmetry.space_group_name_H-M   'P 1'
#
loop_
_entity.id
_entity.type
_entity.pdbx_description
1 polymer ?
#
loop_
_entity_poly.entity_id
_entity_poly.type
_entity_poly.pdbx_seq_one_letter_code
_entity_poly.pdbx_strand_id
1 'polypeptide(L)'
;FGSRQSFFVTNGTSTANKIVVQALVQPGDVILIDRDCHKSHHYGLVLSGAKPVYLDSYHLEQYSMYGGIPLKLIKEKLNEFKRAGRLHEVKMLLLTNCTFDGIVYNVEQFMEEVLAIKPDMIFLWDEAWFGYARFSALFRKRTAMASAEKLLEKYRSEEYREQYHALKSAGKSLNGLPDPDMVKVRVYATQSTHKTLTSLRQGSMIHIYDEQFAQKVEDSFIEAYMTHTSTSPSYQILASLDMGRRQAELEGNELVERSVERAMMLRMKIANTPLLRKYFDILTVTNLIPLEHRKSGFERYYSKDKGWGNISQEWRKDEFVLDPTKINLYIGRTGIDGDTFKKKYLMDQFGIQVNKTSRNTVLFMTNIGTTRSSVAKLIGVLIKIAQQLDERVASFSKQEAALHDDHVINLTERLPALPNFSFFHSRFKSARTDEGNIRDAFFLAYNEAKCENLPIEKCAILMKKGREIVSASFVIPYPPGFPILVPGQVMTKGILEFMQALDVTEIHSYNADLGLRVFTEEALTLKS
;
A
#
# COMPACT_ATOMS: atom_id res chain seq x y z
N PHE A 1 -10.99 14.92 12.25
CA PHE A 1 -10.60 13.62 11.73
C PHE A 1 -11.41 12.44 12.33
N GLY A 2 -12.17 12.65 13.41
CA GLY A 2 -12.98 11.62 14.07
C GLY A 2 -12.21 10.69 15.00
N SER A 3 -10.99 11.05 15.37
CA SER A 3 -10.18 10.37 16.37
C SER A 3 -10.53 10.84 17.78
N ARG A 4 -10.25 10.01 18.78
CA ARG A 4 -10.28 10.42 20.19
C ARG A 4 -9.07 11.27 20.57
N GLN A 5 -7.91 10.94 19.99
CA GLN A 5 -6.68 11.70 20.14
C GLN A 5 -5.94 11.80 18.81
N SER A 6 -5.17 12.87 18.64
CA SER A 6 -4.31 13.06 17.47
C SER A 6 -3.00 13.72 17.88
N PHE A 7 -1.92 13.29 17.23
CA PHE A 7 -0.58 13.82 17.44
C PHE A 7 -0.01 14.32 16.13
N PHE A 8 0.54 15.53 16.12
CA PHE A 8 1.29 16.05 15.00
C PHE A 8 2.68 15.40 14.95
N VAL A 9 3.14 15.06 13.77
CA VAL A 9 4.48 14.52 13.54
C VAL A 9 5.16 15.35 12.47
N THR A 10 6.30 15.93 12.80
CA THR A 10 7.02 16.89 11.94
C THR A 10 8.03 16.21 11.01
N ASN A 11 8.14 14.90 11.03
CA ASN A 11 9.12 14.14 10.24
C ASN A 11 8.49 13.05 9.36
N GLY A 12 7.28 13.31 8.88
CA GLY A 12 6.55 12.47 7.91
C GLY A 12 5.93 11.22 8.52
N THR A 13 5.03 10.61 7.76
CA THR A 13 4.38 9.35 8.15
C THR A 13 5.36 8.21 8.35
N SER A 14 6.54 8.26 7.73
CA SER A 14 7.61 7.31 8.02
C SER A 14 8.04 7.29 9.49
N THR A 15 8.00 8.43 10.16
CA THR A 15 8.23 8.52 11.61
C THR A 15 6.98 8.13 12.38
N ALA A 16 5.80 8.59 11.97
CA ALA A 16 4.54 8.22 12.58
C ALA A 16 4.34 6.69 12.65
N ASN A 17 4.63 5.99 11.58
CA ASN A 17 4.56 4.53 11.51
C ASN A 17 5.48 3.85 12.54
N LYS A 18 6.72 4.32 12.66
CA LYS A 18 7.67 3.77 13.64
C LYS A 18 7.25 4.03 15.08
N ILE A 19 6.71 5.21 15.36
CA ILE A 19 6.17 5.56 16.69
C ILE A 19 5.08 4.58 17.09
N VAL A 20 4.06 4.40 16.23
CA VAL A 20 2.92 3.53 16.55
C VAL A 20 3.35 2.08 16.73
N VAL A 21 4.20 1.55 15.84
CA VAL A 21 4.69 0.18 15.97
C VAL A 21 5.49 0.00 17.26
N GLN A 22 6.44 0.90 17.57
CA GLN A 22 7.26 0.79 18.78
C GLN A 22 6.44 0.93 20.08
N ALA A 23 5.39 1.76 20.07
CA ALA A 23 4.54 1.97 21.23
C ALA A 23 3.67 0.75 21.59
N LEU A 24 3.30 -0.06 20.60
CA LEU A 24 2.23 -1.06 20.73
C LEU A 24 2.70 -2.50 20.71
N VAL A 25 3.91 -2.77 20.22
CA VAL A 25 4.45 -4.12 20.13
C VAL A 25 5.88 -4.19 20.69
N GLN A 26 6.24 -5.36 21.15
CA GLN A 26 7.53 -5.64 21.78
C GLN A 26 8.23 -6.81 21.08
N PRO A 27 9.51 -7.07 21.41
CA PRO A 27 10.25 -8.20 20.87
C PRO A 27 9.49 -9.52 21.07
N GLY A 28 9.31 -10.26 19.97
CA GLY A 28 8.61 -11.54 19.97
C GLY A 28 7.14 -11.48 19.58
N ASP A 29 6.47 -10.32 19.70
CA ASP A 29 5.12 -10.15 19.20
C ASP A 29 5.06 -10.34 17.67
N VAL A 30 3.94 -10.84 17.17
CA VAL A 30 3.71 -11.08 15.75
C VAL A 30 2.82 -10.00 15.16
N ILE A 31 3.21 -9.48 14.00
CA ILE A 31 2.43 -8.53 13.20
C ILE A 31 2.06 -9.18 11.86
N LEU A 32 0.76 -9.20 11.54
CA LEU A 32 0.31 -9.46 10.17
C LEU A 32 0.42 -8.16 9.38
N ILE A 33 1.14 -8.18 8.26
CA ILE A 33 1.49 -6.96 7.53
C ILE A 33 1.49 -7.19 6.02
N ASP A 34 0.97 -6.20 5.25
CA ASP A 34 1.08 -6.24 3.81
C ASP A 34 2.56 -6.22 3.35
N ARG A 35 2.88 -7.08 2.40
CA ARG A 35 4.26 -7.26 1.94
C ARG A 35 4.76 -6.08 1.13
N ASP A 36 3.89 -5.44 0.38
CA ASP A 36 4.15 -4.27 -0.46
C ASP A 36 3.95 -2.92 0.26
N CYS A 37 3.96 -2.94 1.59
CA CYS A 37 3.87 -1.74 2.42
C CYS A 37 5.11 -0.83 2.28
N HIS A 38 4.94 0.42 2.71
CA HIS A 38 6.04 1.37 2.73
C HIS A 38 7.18 0.90 3.65
N LYS A 39 8.45 1.06 3.21
CA LYS A 39 9.63 0.55 3.93
C LYS A 39 9.77 1.02 5.38
N SER A 40 9.12 2.12 5.78
CA SER A 40 9.13 2.58 7.17
C SER A 40 8.52 1.57 8.14
N HIS A 41 7.60 0.74 7.68
CA HIS A 41 7.02 -0.33 8.49
C HIS A 41 8.05 -1.42 8.78
N HIS A 42 8.83 -1.82 7.77
CA HIS A 42 9.93 -2.79 7.97
C HIS A 42 10.97 -2.27 8.99
N TYR A 43 11.29 -0.97 8.94
CA TYR A 43 12.17 -0.37 9.95
C TYR A 43 11.51 -0.32 11.34
N GLY A 44 10.19 -0.10 11.41
CA GLY A 44 9.44 -0.22 12.66
C GLY A 44 9.55 -1.63 13.27
N LEU A 45 9.46 -2.67 12.45
CA LEU A 45 9.65 -4.07 12.86
C LEU A 45 11.09 -4.33 13.37
N VAL A 46 12.10 -3.83 12.66
CA VAL A 46 13.50 -3.95 13.10
C VAL A 46 13.71 -3.30 14.45
N LEU A 47 13.17 -2.10 14.67
CA LEU A 47 13.34 -1.35 15.91
C LEU A 47 12.58 -1.98 17.08
N SER A 48 11.32 -2.36 16.90
CA SER A 48 10.50 -2.98 17.95
C SER A 48 10.88 -4.42 18.26
N GLY A 49 11.48 -5.13 17.30
CA GLY A 49 11.76 -6.56 17.41
C GLY A 49 10.55 -7.46 17.21
N ALA A 50 9.44 -6.90 16.73
CA ALA A 50 8.28 -7.68 16.35
C ALA A 50 8.56 -8.50 15.09
N LYS A 51 7.88 -9.64 14.96
CA LYS A 51 8.07 -10.63 13.91
C LYS A 51 6.97 -10.47 12.85
N PRO A 52 7.29 -10.12 11.60
CA PRO A 52 6.30 -10.03 10.55
C PRO A 52 5.83 -11.41 10.06
N VAL A 53 4.53 -11.53 9.84
CA VAL A 53 3.92 -12.46 8.88
C VAL A 53 3.49 -11.62 7.69
N TYR A 54 4.19 -11.75 6.59
CA TYR A 54 3.87 -11.01 5.39
C TYR A 54 2.65 -11.60 4.69
N LEU A 55 1.76 -10.72 4.27
CA LEU A 55 0.55 -11.03 3.54
C LEU A 55 0.73 -10.60 2.08
N ASP A 56 0.46 -11.50 1.16
CA ASP A 56 0.60 -11.23 -0.27
C ASP A 56 -0.69 -10.64 -0.84
N SER A 57 -0.57 -9.55 -1.58
CA SER A 57 -1.64 -8.95 -2.34
C SER A 57 -1.91 -9.74 -3.63
N TYR A 58 -3.13 -9.65 -4.18
CA TYR A 58 -3.42 -10.27 -5.48
C TYR A 58 -2.65 -9.56 -6.60
N HIS A 59 -2.27 -10.31 -7.62
CA HIS A 59 -1.49 -9.80 -8.74
C HIS A 59 -2.35 -9.20 -9.83
N LEU A 60 -1.88 -8.11 -10.41
CA LEU A 60 -2.42 -7.46 -11.60
C LEU A 60 -1.35 -7.54 -12.70
N GLU A 61 -1.11 -8.77 -13.18
CA GLU A 61 -0.04 -9.14 -14.10
C GLU A 61 0.02 -8.23 -15.33
N GLN A 62 -1.13 -7.98 -15.94
CA GLN A 62 -1.29 -7.16 -17.14
C GLN A 62 -0.89 -5.68 -16.96
N TYR A 63 -0.65 -5.24 -15.72
CA TYR A 63 -0.25 -3.85 -15.41
C TYR A 63 1.06 -3.78 -14.61
N SER A 64 1.70 -4.91 -14.35
CA SER A 64 2.87 -5.01 -13.46
C SER A 64 2.62 -4.33 -12.12
N MET A 65 1.47 -4.62 -11.49
CA MET A 65 1.01 -4.00 -10.25
C MET A 65 0.52 -5.07 -9.27
N TYR A 66 0.57 -4.75 -7.99
CA TYR A 66 -0.03 -5.54 -6.91
C TYR A 66 -1.31 -4.86 -6.42
N GLY A 67 -2.29 -5.67 -6.04
CA GLY A 67 -3.60 -5.22 -5.60
C GLY A 67 -3.72 -5.02 -4.09
N GLY A 68 -4.85 -5.46 -3.51
CA GLY A 68 -5.09 -5.47 -2.06
C GLY A 68 -4.85 -6.85 -1.45
N ILE A 69 -4.78 -6.91 -0.13
CA ILE A 69 -4.68 -8.15 0.63
C ILE A 69 -6.09 -8.71 0.83
N PRO A 70 -6.43 -9.90 0.32
CA PRO A 70 -7.75 -10.49 0.53
C PRO A 70 -8.02 -10.77 2.02
N LEU A 71 -9.21 -10.43 2.50
CA LEU A 71 -9.63 -10.71 3.88
C LEU A 71 -9.55 -12.21 4.22
N LYS A 72 -9.84 -13.05 3.23
CA LYS A 72 -9.72 -14.50 3.36
C LYS A 72 -8.31 -14.92 3.81
N LEU A 73 -7.26 -14.36 3.22
CA LEU A 73 -5.87 -14.67 3.57
C LEU A 73 -5.55 -14.27 5.02
N ILE A 74 -6.01 -13.10 5.47
CA ILE A 74 -5.83 -12.66 6.85
C ILE A 74 -6.47 -13.65 7.83
N LYS A 75 -7.70 -14.07 7.54
CA LYS A 75 -8.43 -15.07 8.37
C LYS A 75 -7.74 -16.44 8.37
N GLU A 76 -7.21 -16.87 7.25
CA GLU A 76 -6.43 -18.10 7.13
C GLU A 76 -5.20 -18.06 8.04
N LYS A 77 -4.42 -16.96 7.99
CA LYS A 77 -3.24 -16.78 8.85
C LYS A 77 -3.60 -16.75 10.34
N LEU A 78 -4.64 -16.03 10.73
CA LEU A 78 -5.11 -16.04 12.12
C LEU A 78 -5.52 -17.43 12.59
N ASN A 79 -6.19 -18.21 11.73
CA ASN A 79 -6.58 -19.57 12.06
C ASN A 79 -5.38 -20.55 12.10
N GLU A 80 -4.32 -20.30 11.33
CA GLU A 80 -3.05 -21.05 11.45
C GLU A 80 -2.44 -20.83 12.85
N PHE A 81 -2.32 -19.57 13.29
CA PHE A 81 -1.85 -19.26 14.64
C PHE A 81 -2.76 -19.83 15.75
N LYS A 82 -4.08 -19.79 15.55
CA LYS A 82 -5.04 -20.38 16.48
C LYS A 82 -4.84 -21.89 16.62
N ARG A 83 -4.69 -22.62 15.51
CA ARG A 83 -4.41 -24.06 15.50
C ARG A 83 -3.07 -24.42 16.14
N ALA A 84 -2.06 -23.53 15.97
CA ALA A 84 -0.76 -23.69 16.60
C ALA A 84 -0.75 -23.33 18.11
N GLY A 85 -1.87 -22.87 18.67
CA GLY A 85 -1.95 -22.42 20.07
C GLY A 85 -1.25 -21.08 20.35
N ARG A 86 -0.90 -20.33 19.28
CA ARG A 86 -0.06 -19.12 19.34
C ARG A 86 -0.82 -17.85 18.96
N LEU A 87 -2.15 -17.87 18.89
CA LEU A 87 -2.94 -16.69 18.52
C LEU A 87 -2.71 -15.49 19.45
N HIS A 88 -2.32 -15.73 20.71
CA HIS A 88 -2.04 -14.71 21.70
C HIS A 88 -0.79 -13.87 21.37
N GLU A 89 0.12 -14.41 20.55
CA GLU A 89 1.33 -13.71 20.09
C GLU A 89 1.03 -12.71 18.97
N VAL A 90 -0.05 -12.92 18.22
CA VAL A 90 -0.46 -11.99 17.14
C VAL A 90 -1.06 -10.75 17.78
N LYS A 91 -0.39 -9.60 17.67
CA LYS A 91 -0.79 -8.35 18.33
C LYS A 91 -1.42 -7.34 17.40
N MET A 92 -0.94 -7.25 16.16
CA MET A 92 -1.31 -6.16 15.25
C MET A 92 -1.58 -6.68 13.84
N LEU A 93 -2.58 -6.09 13.21
CA LEU A 93 -2.79 -6.11 11.76
C LEU A 93 -2.45 -4.73 11.22
N LEU A 94 -1.48 -4.65 10.29
CA LEU A 94 -1.00 -3.43 9.68
C LEU A 94 -1.24 -3.49 8.17
N LEU A 95 -2.09 -2.62 7.63
CA LEU A 95 -2.42 -2.54 6.21
C LEU A 95 -2.37 -1.11 5.69
N THR A 96 -2.09 -0.94 4.39
CA THR A 96 -2.04 0.35 3.71
C THR A 96 -3.39 0.69 3.07
N ASN A 97 -4.07 1.72 3.59
CA ASN A 97 -5.37 2.19 3.10
C ASN A 97 -5.34 3.71 2.77
N CYS A 98 -5.48 4.17 1.52
CA CYS A 98 -5.55 3.34 0.31
C CYS A 98 -4.14 2.95 -0.17
N THR A 99 -4.07 1.90 -0.98
CA THR A 99 -2.83 1.55 -1.67
C THR A 99 -2.37 2.68 -2.58
N PHE A 100 -1.11 2.66 -3.00
CA PHE A 100 -0.56 3.72 -3.85
C PHE A 100 -1.34 3.85 -5.17
N ASP A 101 -1.83 2.74 -5.71
CA ASP A 101 -2.58 2.67 -6.96
C ASP A 101 -4.09 2.95 -6.80
N GLY A 102 -4.54 3.15 -5.56
CA GLY A 102 -5.88 3.63 -5.25
C GLY A 102 -6.88 2.56 -4.81
N ILE A 103 -6.45 1.36 -4.44
CA ILE A 103 -7.33 0.35 -3.88
C ILE A 103 -7.62 0.68 -2.43
N VAL A 104 -8.91 0.78 -2.10
CA VAL A 104 -9.42 1.17 -0.77
C VAL A 104 -10.12 -0.02 -0.13
N TYR A 105 -9.71 -0.38 1.06
CA TYR A 105 -10.26 -1.48 1.84
C TYR A 105 -11.64 -1.18 2.43
N ASN A 106 -12.45 -2.21 2.65
CA ASN A 106 -13.61 -2.12 3.53
C ASN A 106 -13.16 -2.27 4.99
N VAL A 107 -12.62 -1.18 5.54
CA VAL A 107 -11.99 -1.16 6.86
C VAL A 107 -12.90 -1.70 7.95
N GLU A 108 -14.19 -1.33 7.93
CA GLU A 108 -15.19 -1.81 8.88
C GLU A 108 -15.30 -3.34 8.82
N GLN A 109 -15.49 -3.90 7.62
CA GLN A 109 -15.62 -5.35 7.44
C GLN A 109 -14.35 -6.10 7.86
N PHE A 110 -13.17 -5.58 7.49
CA PHE A 110 -11.89 -6.20 7.84
C PHE A 110 -11.70 -6.25 9.35
N MET A 111 -11.95 -5.14 10.04
CA MET A 111 -11.83 -5.09 11.50
C MET A 111 -12.85 -6.02 12.18
N GLU A 112 -14.10 -6.01 11.75
CA GLU A 112 -15.15 -6.83 12.33
C GLU A 112 -14.83 -8.34 12.22
N GLU A 113 -14.51 -8.81 11.02
CA GLU A 113 -14.22 -10.24 10.81
C GLU A 113 -12.92 -10.71 11.48
N VAL A 114 -11.93 -9.81 11.62
CA VAL A 114 -10.70 -10.09 12.37
C VAL A 114 -10.99 -10.14 13.88
N LEU A 115 -11.78 -9.20 14.42
CA LEU A 115 -12.17 -9.16 15.84
C LEU A 115 -13.01 -10.38 16.24
N ALA A 116 -13.76 -10.98 15.33
CA ALA A 116 -14.46 -12.24 15.59
C ALA A 116 -13.52 -13.43 15.87
N ILE A 117 -12.28 -13.39 15.36
CA ILE A 117 -11.26 -14.41 15.58
C ILE A 117 -10.34 -14.04 16.74
N LYS A 118 -9.91 -12.77 16.80
CA LYS A 118 -9.00 -12.19 17.79
C LYS A 118 -9.59 -10.88 18.36
N PRO A 119 -10.35 -10.95 19.45
CA PRO A 119 -11.12 -9.82 19.98
C PRO A 119 -10.30 -8.62 20.46
N ASP A 120 -9.03 -8.81 20.75
CA ASP A 120 -8.07 -7.79 21.24
C ASP A 120 -7.06 -7.35 20.19
N MET A 121 -7.33 -7.62 18.88
CA MET A 121 -6.45 -7.22 17.78
C MET A 121 -6.27 -5.69 17.74
N ILE A 122 -5.03 -5.26 17.59
CA ILE A 122 -4.69 -3.86 17.33
C ILE A 122 -4.63 -3.65 15.81
N PHE A 123 -5.22 -2.57 15.33
CA PHE A 123 -5.19 -2.20 13.91
C PHE A 123 -4.34 -0.96 13.70
N LEU A 124 -3.40 -1.03 12.78
CA LEU A 124 -2.70 0.13 12.23
C LEU A 124 -3.00 0.25 10.74
N TRP A 125 -3.67 1.33 10.37
CA TRP A 125 -3.97 1.67 8.99
C TRP A 125 -3.03 2.78 8.52
N ASP A 126 -2.16 2.47 7.55
CA ASP A 126 -1.37 3.51 6.89
C ASP A 126 -2.26 4.23 5.87
N GLU A 127 -2.80 5.36 6.28
CA GLU A 127 -3.63 6.26 5.47
C GLU A 127 -2.83 7.44 4.91
N ALA A 128 -1.51 7.26 4.66
CA ALA A 128 -0.64 8.33 4.19
C ALA A 128 -1.13 9.03 2.91
N TRP A 129 -1.89 8.35 2.07
CA TRP A 129 -2.48 8.89 0.86
C TRP A 129 -4.00 9.08 0.93
N PHE A 130 -4.62 8.87 2.11
CA PHE A 130 -6.07 8.84 2.26
C PHE A 130 -6.61 9.85 3.29
N GLY A 131 -5.77 10.74 3.82
CA GLY A 131 -6.17 11.73 4.85
C GLY A 131 -7.32 12.65 4.45
N TYR A 132 -7.50 12.92 3.16
CA TYR A 132 -8.61 13.72 2.63
C TYR A 132 -9.97 13.01 2.76
N ALA A 133 -9.98 11.69 2.83
CA ALA A 133 -11.19 10.88 2.76
C ALA A 133 -12.20 11.19 3.90
N ARG A 134 -11.71 11.61 5.06
CA ARG A 134 -12.58 12.02 6.18
C ARG A 134 -13.55 13.14 5.80
N PHE A 135 -13.15 14.00 4.89
CA PHE A 135 -13.92 15.18 4.49
C PHE A 135 -14.89 14.93 3.32
N SER A 136 -14.95 13.71 2.81
CA SER A 136 -15.97 13.28 1.86
C SER A 136 -17.00 12.38 2.52
N ALA A 137 -18.28 12.65 2.31
CA ALA A 137 -19.37 11.83 2.84
C ALA A 137 -19.31 10.36 2.38
N LEU A 138 -18.74 10.12 1.19
CA LEU A 138 -18.57 8.80 0.60
C LEU A 138 -17.35 8.08 1.15
N PHE A 139 -16.17 8.70 1.06
CA PHE A 139 -14.90 8.06 1.41
C PHE A 139 -14.70 7.92 2.91
N ARG A 140 -15.29 8.80 3.72
CA ARG A 140 -15.22 8.76 5.19
C ARG A 140 -15.59 7.40 5.76
N LYS A 141 -16.58 6.72 5.15
CA LYS A 141 -17.04 5.40 5.59
C LYS A 141 -15.99 4.29 5.47
N ARG A 142 -14.90 4.56 4.78
CA ARG A 142 -13.79 3.63 4.57
C ARG A 142 -12.51 4.06 5.29
N THR A 143 -12.57 5.10 6.11
CA THR A 143 -11.44 5.52 6.95
C THR A 143 -11.39 4.72 8.25
N ALA A 144 -10.18 4.54 8.78
CA ALA A 144 -9.96 3.82 10.03
C ALA A 144 -10.76 4.39 11.21
N MET A 145 -10.73 5.71 11.38
CA MET A 145 -11.37 6.38 12.52
C MET A 145 -12.90 6.27 12.48
N ALA A 146 -13.53 6.50 11.31
CA ALA A 146 -14.97 6.38 11.19
C ALA A 146 -15.47 4.93 11.34
N SER A 147 -14.68 3.97 10.87
CA SER A 147 -15.00 2.55 11.06
C SER A 147 -14.84 2.13 12.52
N ALA A 148 -13.82 2.64 13.23
CA ALA A 148 -13.63 2.39 14.66
C ALA A 148 -14.79 2.94 15.51
N GLU A 149 -15.20 4.19 15.25
CA GLU A 149 -16.34 4.83 15.90
C GLU A 149 -17.60 3.98 15.75
N LYS A 150 -17.92 3.60 14.51
CA LYS A 150 -19.12 2.81 14.21
C LYS A 150 -19.09 1.42 14.85
N LEU A 151 -17.94 0.72 14.82
CA LEU A 151 -17.80 -0.59 15.45
C LEU A 151 -17.93 -0.52 16.96
N LEU A 152 -17.33 0.51 17.59
CA LEU A 152 -17.47 0.70 19.02
C LEU A 152 -18.94 0.94 19.43
N GLU A 153 -19.64 1.84 18.73
CA GLU A 153 -21.06 2.09 18.95
C GLU A 153 -21.86 0.79 18.82
N LYS A 154 -21.61 0.01 17.75
CA LYS A 154 -22.26 -1.28 17.51
C LYS A 154 -22.05 -2.24 18.69
N TYR A 155 -20.81 -2.48 19.09
CA TYR A 155 -20.50 -3.48 20.12
C TYR A 155 -20.92 -3.06 21.53
N ARG A 156 -21.14 -1.76 21.79
CA ARG A 156 -21.63 -1.22 23.06
C ARG A 156 -23.14 -1.04 23.09
N SER A 157 -23.83 -1.22 21.92
CA SER A 157 -25.28 -1.15 21.87
C SER A 157 -25.94 -2.37 22.56
N GLU A 158 -27.06 -2.15 23.23
CA GLU A 158 -27.84 -3.19 23.89
C GLU A 158 -28.39 -4.17 22.85
N GLU A 159 -28.88 -3.65 21.71
CA GLU A 159 -29.42 -4.44 20.60
C GLU A 159 -28.41 -5.49 20.10
N TYR A 160 -27.14 -5.10 19.85
CA TYR A 160 -26.12 -6.04 19.39
C TYR A 160 -25.81 -7.10 20.45
N ARG A 161 -25.71 -6.72 21.70
CA ARG A 161 -25.44 -7.63 22.83
C ARG A 161 -26.54 -8.69 22.98
N GLU A 162 -27.78 -8.25 22.97
CA GLU A 162 -28.94 -9.15 23.03
C GLU A 162 -28.99 -10.11 21.85
N GLN A 163 -28.79 -9.58 20.62
CA GLN A 163 -28.76 -10.40 19.42
C GLN A 163 -27.63 -11.45 19.47
N TYR A 164 -26.43 -11.05 19.88
CA TYR A 164 -25.29 -11.96 20.01
C TYR A 164 -25.56 -13.07 21.02
N HIS A 165 -26.02 -12.75 22.21
CA HIS A 165 -26.30 -13.72 23.25
C HIS A 165 -27.50 -14.63 22.91
N ALA A 166 -28.51 -14.12 22.24
CA ALA A 166 -29.62 -14.93 21.73
C ALA A 166 -29.17 -15.97 20.70
N LEU A 167 -28.29 -15.57 19.75
CA LEU A 167 -27.70 -16.51 18.75
C LEU A 167 -26.83 -17.55 19.44
N LYS A 168 -26.00 -17.15 20.40
CA LYS A 168 -25.12 -18.03 21.17
C LYS A 168 -25.92 -19.06 21.99
N SER A 169 -26.95 -18.62 22.68
CA SER A 169 -27.84 -19.49 23.48
C SER A 169 -28.63 -20.47 22.61
N ALA A 170 -29.02 -20.06 21.41
CA ALA A 170 -29.72 -20.89 20.44
C ALA A 170 -28.79 -21.88 19.67
N GLY A 171 -27.49 -21.93 19.98
CA GLY A 171 -26.51 -22.76 19.28
C GLY A 171 -26.35 -22.42 17.79
N LYS A 172 -26.78 -21.22 17.38
CA LYS A 172 -26.63 -20.76 15.99
C LYS A 172 -25.22 -20.31 15.71
N SER A 173 -24.83 -20.38 14.44
CA SER A 173 -23.51 -19.94 14.01
C SER A 173 -23.30 -18.45 14.29
N LEU A 174 -22.22 -18.13 15.00
CA LEU A 174 -21.75 -16.76 15.27
C LEU A 174 -20.73 -16.28 14.21
N ASN A 175 -20.72 -16.90 13.04
CA ASN A 175 -19.71 -16.62 12.00
C ASN A 175 -19.55 -15.14 11.71
N GLY A 176 -18.36 -14.61 12.00
CA GLY A 176 -18.01 -13.22 11.75
C GLY A 176 -18.55 -12.19 12.74
N LEU A 177 -19.20 -12.62 13.84
CA LEU A 177 -19.68 -11.71 14.89
C LEU A 177 -18.72 -11.71 16.08
N PRO A 178 -18.06 -10.60 16.40
CA PRO A 178 -17.24 -10.45 17.60
C PRO A 178 -18.07 -10.57 18.89
N ASP A 179 -17.49 -11.22 19.91
CA ASP A 179 -18.08 -11.28 21.24
C ASP A 179 -18.08 -9.89 21.89
N PRO A 180 -19.25 -9.27 22.17
CA PRO A 180 -19.33 -7.90 22.69
C PRO A 180 -18.69 -7.73 24.08
N ASP A 181 -18.56 -8.81 24.85
CA ASP A 181 -17.94 -8.78 26.19
C ASP A 181 -16.41 -8.86 26.12
N MET A 182 -15.87 -9.45 25.05
CA MET A 182 -14.43 -9.66 24.87
C MET A 182 -13.79 -8.63 23.95
N VAL A 183 -14.54 -8.11 22.97
CA VAL A 183 -14.00 -7.26 21.90
C VAL A 183 -13.49 -5.93 22.43
N LYS A 184 -12.32 -5.52 21.92
CA LYS A 184 -11.68 -4.21 22.18
C LYS A 184 -11.40 -3.51 20.86
N VAL A 185 -11.95 -2.32 20.70
CA VAL A 185 -11.71 -1.48 19.52
C VAL A 185 -10.42 -0.67 19.75
N ARG A 186 -9.35 -1.06 19.09
CA ARG A 186 -8.02 -0.49 19.23
C ARG A 186 -7.44 -0.17 17.86
N VAL A 187 -7.64 1.06 17.39
CA VAL A 187 -7.39 1.47 16.01
C VAL A 187 -6.50 2.70 15.95
N TYR A 188 -5.48 2.63 15.13
CA TYR A 188 -4.51 3.68 14.86
C TYR A 188 -4.46 3.95 13.37
N ALA A 189 -4.33 5.22 12.99
CA ALA A 189 -4.12 5.61 11.60
C ALA A 189 -2.98 6.63 11.49
N THR A 190 -2.18 6.51 10.46
CA THR A 190 -1.10 7.46 10.15
C THR A 190 -1.37 8.16 8.83
N GLN A 191 -1.30 9.49 8.80
CA GLN A 191 -1.66 10.30 7.64
C GLN A 191 -0.56 11.29 7.29
N SER A 192 -0.22 11.39 5.99
CA SER A 192 0.63 12.46 5.46
C SER A 192 -0.22 13.65 5.05
N THR A 193 -0.35 14.62 5.94
CA THR A 193 -1.15 15.83 5.67
C THR A 193 -0.63 16.59 4.44
N HIS A 194 0.69 16.65 4.26
CA HIS A 194 1.34 17.31 3.13
C HIS A 194 1.11 16.67 1.75
N LYS A 195 0.53 15.47 1.67
CA LYS A 195 0.30 14.77 0.40
C LYS A 195 -1.06 15.11 -0.21
N THR A 196 -2.10 15.09 0.59
CA THR A 196 -3.50 15.19 0.12
C THR A 196 -4.28 16.34 0.72
N LEU A 197 -3.83 16.90 1.82
CA LEU A 197 -4.35 18.08 2.50
C LEU A 197 -3.30 19.21 2.48
N THR A 198 -3.45 20.22 3.33
CA THR A 198 -2.53 21.36 3.41
C THR A 198 -1.56 21.18 4.57
N SER A 199 -0.27 21.16 4.27
CA SER A 199 0.82 21.36 5.24
C SER A 199 2.14 21.54 4.51
N LEU A 200 3.16 22.06 5.19
CA LEU A 200 4.53 21.97 4.71
C LEU A 200 4.97 20.52 4.61
N ARG A 201 5.96 20.24 3.76
CA ARG A 201 6.53 18.88 3.65
C ARG A 201 6.93 18.34 5.01
N GLN A 202 6.84 17.03 5.19
CA GLN A 202 7.03 16.27 6.43
C GLN A 202 5.87 16.42 7.43
N GLY A 203 4.92 17.32 7.25
CA GLY A 203 3.74 17.41 8.10
C GLY A 203 2.87 16.15 7.99
N SER A 204 2.68 15.45 9.10
CA SER A 204 1.88 14.23 9.22
C SER A 204 1.16 14.16 10.56
N MET A 205 0.24 13.23 10.70
CA MET A 205 -0.56 13.04 11.91
C MET A 205 -0.68 11.55 12.24
N ILE A 206 -0.76 11.26 13.54
CA ILE A 206 -1.23 9.98 14.09
C ILE A 206 -2.61 10.22 14.67
N HIS A 207 -3.58 9.41 14.29
CA HIS A 207 -4.94 9.42 14.82
C HIS A 207 -5.19 8.15 15.60
N ILE A 208 -5.80 8.28 16.78
CA ILE A 208 -5.99 7.19 17.73
C ILE A 208 -7.48 7.07 18.09
N TYR A 209 -7.99 5.85 17.96
CA TYR A 209 -9.29 5.44 18.45
C TYR A 209 -9.13 4.12 19.22
N ASP A 210 -8.60 4.18 20.43
CA ASP A 210 -8.32 3.01 21.28
C ASP A 210 -8.99 3.18 22.65
N GLU A 211 -9.84 2.22 23.01
CA GLU A 211 -10.55 2.19 24.32
C GLU A 211 -9.59 2.03 25.50
N GLN A 212 -8.40 1.50 25.27
CA GLN A 212 -7.42 1.19 26.32
C GLN A 212 -6.23 2.16 26.31
N PHE A 213 -6.26 3.21 25.48
CA PHE A 213 -5.11 4.08 25.27
C PHE A 213 -4.59 4.68 26.58
N ALA A 214 -5.43 5.44 27.30
CA ALA A 214 -5.04 6.12 28.53
C ALA A 214 -4.58 5.18 29.67
N GLN A 215 -5.10 3.94 29.66
CA GLN A 215 -4.82 3.00 30.75
C GLN A 215 -3.60 2.10 30.50
N LYS A 216 -3.28 1.82 29.24
CA LYS A 216 -2.28 0.79 28.87
C LYS A 216 -1.21 1.22 27.89
N VAL A 217 -1.42 2.32 27.18
CA VAL A 217 -0.60 2.66 26.01
C VAL A 217 0.03 4.05 26.11
N GLU A 218 -0.61 4.99 26.79
CA GLU A 218 -0.23 6.40 26.75
C GLU A 218 1.24 6.62 27.11
N ASP A 219 1.72 6.02 28.18
CA ASP A 219 3.13 6.15 28.61
C ASP A 219 4.08 5.60 27.57
N SER A 220 3.87 4.37 27.09
CA SER A 220 4.70 3.76 26.05
C SER A 220 4.64 4.50 24.73
N PHE A 221 3.47 5.11 24.41
CA PHE A 221 3.32 5.92 23.22
C PHE A 221 4.09 7.24 23.31
N ILE A 222 4.05 7.92 24.45
CA ILE A 222 4.83 9.14 24.70
C ILE A 222 6.34 8.84 24.60
N GLU A 223 6.81 7.77 25.22
CA GLU A 223 8.21 7.36 25.13
C GLU A 223 8.64 7.03 23.69
N ALA A 224 7.82 6.30 22.94
CA ALA A 224 8.09 6.03 21.54
C ALA A 224 8.04 7.31 20.68
N TYR A 225 7.11 8.21 20.98
CA TYR A 225 7.01 9.51 20.31
C TYR A 225 8.29 10.34 20.54
N MET A 226 8.75 10.45 21.80
CA MET A 226 9.96 11.18 22.15
C MET A 226 11.23 10.53 21.57
N THR A 227 11.27 9.20 21.47
CA THR A 227 12.39 8.46 20.86
C THR A 227 12.61 8.83 19.39
N HIS A 228 11.52 9.11 18.67
CA HIS A 228 11.57 9.36 17.23
C HIS A 228 11.45 10.83 16.82
N THR A 229 11.21 11.74 17.77
CA THR A 229 11.03 13.16 17.50
C THR A 229 12.04 14.00 18.25
N SER A 230 12.31 15.20 17.73
CA SER A 230 13.15 16.18 18.43
C SER A 230 12.36 16.88 19.53
N THR A 231 13.03 17.17 20.65
CA THR A 231 12.52 18.08 21.69
C THR A 231 12.47 19.53 21.24
N SER A 232 13.06 19.85 20.06
CA SER A 232 13.02 21.16 19.41
C SER A 232 12.32 21.03 18.04
N PRO A 233 11.00 20.83 18.00
CA PRO A 233 10.29 20.59 16.76
C PRO A 233 10.25 21.86 15.88
N SER A 234 10.10 21.68 14.56
CA SER A 234 9.87 22.79 13.63
C SER A 234 8.48 23.40 13.86
N TYR A 235 8.46 24.61 14.44
CA TYR A 235 7.21 25.34 14.64
C TYR A 235 6.52 25.71 13.33
N GLN A 236 7.26 25.90 12.24
CA GLN A 236 6.70 26.16 10.92
C GLN A 236 5.85 24.97 10.43
N ILE A 237 6.35 23.75 10.62
CA ILE A 237 5.60 22.54 10.25
C ILE A 237 4.39 22.37 11.16
N LEU A 238 4.53 22.60 12.48
CA LEU A 238 3.41 22.52 13.43
C LEU A 238 2.33 23.53 13.10
N ALA A 239 2.70 24.79 12.86
CA ALA A 239 1.76 25.84 12.46
C ALA A 239 1.04 25.48 11.15
N SER A 240 1.78 24.95 10.16
CA SER A 240 1.18 24.54 8.89
C SER A 240 0.20 23.36 9.06
N LEU A 241 0.47 22.44 9.98
CA LEU A 241 -0.43 21.33 10.31
C LEU A 241 -1.72 21.85 10.97
N ASP A 242 -1.63 22.78 11.92
CA ASP A 242 -2.81 23.35 12.56
C ASP A 242 -3.65 24.17 11.58
N MET A 243 -3.00 24.97 10.74
CA MET A 243 -3.70 25.71 9.67
C MET A 243 -4.39 24.77 8.69
N GLY A 244 -3.72 23.70 8.26
CA GLY A 244 -4.30 22.70 7.37
C GLY A 244 -5.45 21.94 8.02
N ARG A 245 -5.36 21.64 9.30
CA ARG A 245 -6.45 21.06 10.08
C ARG A 245 -7.68 21.98 10.10
N ARG A 246 -7.48 23.27 10.37
CA ARG A 246 -8.56 24.27 10.36
C ARG A 246 -9.17 24.45 8.97
N GLN A 247 -8.35 24.51 7.94
CA GLN A 247 -8.85 24.57 6.57
C GLN A 247 -9.70 23.35 6.23
N ALA A 248 -9.23 22.14 6.58
CA ALA A 248 -9.98 20.92 6.34
C ALA A 248 -11.31 20.87 7.13
N GLU A 249 -11.34 21.44 8.34
CA GLU A 249 -12.56 21.55 9.15
C GLU A 249 -13.60 22.48 8.49
N LEU A 250 -13.17 23.62 7.96
CA LEU A 250 -14.05 24.64 7.40
C LEU A 250 -14.45 24.39 5.95
N GLU A 251 -13.51 23.93 5.12
CA GLU A 251 -13.66 23.86 3.66
C GLU A 251 -13.42 22.45 3.10
N GLY A 252 -13.03 21.49 3.94
CA GLY A 252 -12.54 20.19 3.50
C GLY A 252 -13.50 19.44 2.59
N ASN A 253 -14.80 19.48 2.87
CA ASN A 253 -15.80 18.83 2.03
C ASN A 253 -15.79 19.39 0.60
N GLU A 254 -15.87 20.72 0.46
CA GLU A 254 -15.89 21.38 -0.85
C GLU A 254 -14.58 21.16 -1.62
N LEU A 255 -13.44 21.26 -0.94
CA LEU A 255 -12.13 21.06 -1.56
C LEU A 255 -11.95 19.63 -2.05
N VAL A 256 -12.41 18.65 -1.29
CA VAL A 256 -12.35 17.23 -1.68
C VAL A 256 -13.29 16.92 -2.83
N GLU A 257 -14.54 17.41 -2.80
CA GLU A 257 -15.48 17.22 -3.90
C GLU A 257 -14.94 17.84 -5.20
N ARG A 258 -14.34 19.02 -5.15
CA ARG A 258 -13.65 19.63 -6.29
C ARG A 258 -12.48 18.79 -6.81
N SER A 259 -11.72 18.14 -5.92
CA SER A 259 -10.64 17.24 -6.30
C SER A 259 -11.16 16.02 -7.06
N VAL A 260 -12.24 15.42 -6.56
CA VAL A 260 -12.91 14.27 -7.20
C VAL A 260 -13.50 14.68 -8.55
N GLU A 261 -14.20 15.84 -8.65
CA GLU A 261 -14.73 16.37 -9.91
C GLU A 261 -13.63 16.48 -10.98
N ARG A 262 -12.47 17.00 -10.61
CA ARG A 262 -11.32 17.16 -11.52
C ARG A 262 -10.74 15.83 -11.97
N ALA A 263 -10.66 14.86 -11.07
CA ALA A 263 -10.26 13.50 -11.41
C ALA A 263 -11.23 12.87 -12.43
N MET A 264 -12.53 13.02 -12.19
CA MET A 264 -13.56 12.50 -13.10
C MET A 264 -13.56 13.22 -14.44
N MET A 265 -13.33 14.53 -14.47
CA MET A 265 -13.18 15.30 -15.71
C MET A 265 -12.01 14.79 -16.55
N LEU A 266 -10.86 14.53 -15.94
CA LEU A 266 -9.69 13.97 -16.62
C LEU A 266 -10.00 12.59 -17.20
N ARG A 267 -10.59 11.69 -16.40
CA ARG A 267 -11.01 10.34 -16.82
C ARG A 267 -11.94 10.39 -18.03
N MET A 268 -12.98 11.22 -17.96
CA MET A 268 -13.96 11.36 -19.05
C MET A 268 -13.35 11.94 -20.33
N LYS A 269 -12.47 12.93 -20.21
CA LYS A 269 -11.80 13.54 -21.38
C LYS A 269 -10.91 12.54 -22.11
N ILE A 270 -10.12 11.75 -21.39
CA ILE A 270 -9.27 10.72 -21.99
C ILE A 270 -10.16 9.65 -22.66
N ALA A 271 -11.18 9.15 -21.97
CA ALA A 271 -12.07 8.12 -22.47
C ALA A 271 -12.90 8.55 -23.70
N ASN A 272 -13.20 9.85 -23.84
CA ASN A 272 -14.06 10.37 -24.92
C ASN A 272 -13.29 11.02 -26.10
N THR A 273 -11.96 11.11 -26.03
CA THR A 273 -11.13 11.69 -27.09
C THR A 273 -10.55 10.56 -27.97
N PRO A 274 -10.98 10.40 -29.23
CA PRO A 274 -10.55 9.28 -30.09
C PRO A 274 -9.01 9.17 -30.24
N LEU A 275 -8.33 10.29 -30.43
CA LEU A 275 -6.88 10.33 -30.54
C LEU A 275 -6.19 9.79 -29.28
N LEU A 276 -6.67 10.18 -28.09
CA LEU A 276 -6.10 9.70 -26.83
C LEU A 276 -6.34 8.21 -26.64
N ARG A 277 -7.53 7.71 -26.97
CA ARG A 277 -7.88 6.29 -26.86
C ARG A 277 -7.05 5.37 -27.76
N LYS A 278 -6.43 5.89 -28.79
CA LYS A 278 -5.51 5.11 -29.64
C LYS A 278 -4.30 4.62 -28.83
N TYR A 279 -3.77 5.47 -27.96
CA TYR A 279 -2.53 5.22 -27.21
C TYR A 279 -2.72 5.01 -25.72
N PHE A 280 -3.76 5.59 -25.15
CA PHE A 280 -3.98 5.67 -23.71
C PHE A 280 -5.32 5.05 -23.30
N ASP A 281 -5.34 4.53 -22.08
CA ASP A 281 -6.58 4.13 -21.42
C ASP A 281 -6.48 4.47 -19.92
N ILE A 282 -7.64 4.64 -19.26
CA ILE A 282 -7.69 4.83 -17.83
C ILE A 282 -8.12 3.53 -17.17
N LEU A 283 -7.27 3.02 -16.28
CA LEU A 283 -7.64 1.83 -15.52
C LEU A 283 -8.83 2.12 -14.62
N THR A 284 -9.82 1.25 -14.71
CA THR A 284 -11.11 1.36 -14.00
C THR A 284 -11.19 0.34 -12.87
N VAL A 285 -12.32 0.30 -12.20
CA VAL A 285 -12.59 -0.67 -11.12
C VAL A 285 -12.43 -2.11 -11.61
N THR A 286 -12.91 -2.41 -12.83
CA THR A 286 -12.81 -3.76 -13.42
C THR A 286 -11.38 -4.18 -13.77
N ASN A 287 -10.49 -3.21 -13.99
CA ASN A 287 -9.10 -3.48 -14.31
C ASN A 287 -8.27 -3.77 -13.05
N LEU A 288 -8.59 -3.10 -11.93
CA LEU A 288 -7.78 -3.10 -10.73
C LEU A 288 -8.35 -3.95 -9.58
N ILE A 289 -9.63 -4.32 -9.63
CA ILE A 289 -10.29 -5.11 -8.59
C ILE A 289 -10.97 -6.32 -9.22
N PRO A 290 -10.52 -7.55 -8.94
CA PRO A 290 -11.16 -8.78 -9.38
C PRO A 290 -12.63 -8.90 -8.94
N LEU A 291 -13.45 -9.62 -9.71
CA LEU A 291 -14.89 -9.72 -9.46
C LEU A 291 -15.22 -10.33 -8.09
N GLU A 292 -14.43 -11.28 -7.64
CA GLU A 292 -14.60 -11.94 -6.32
C GLU A 292 -14.53 -10.95 -5.14
N HIS A 293 -13.86 -9.81 -5.31
CA HIS A 293 -13.74 -8.75 -4.31
C HIS A 293 -14.76 -7.60 -4.51
N ARG A 294 -15.62 -7.70 -5.53
CA ARG A 294 -16.66 -6.72 -5.89
C ARG A 294 -18.05 -7.36 -5.86
N LYS A 295 -18.53 -7.72 -4.69
CA LYS A 295 -19.83 -8.40 -4.50
C LYS A 295 -21.01 -7.63 -5.08
N SER A 296 -20.90 -6.30 -5.18
CA SER A 296 -21.92 -5.45 -5.80
C SER A 296 -21.98 -5.58 -7.32
N GLY A 297 -20.91 -6.05 -7.95
CA GLY A 297 -20.75 -6.02 -9.41
C GLY A 297 -20.45 -4.62 -9.96
N PHE A 298 -20.14 -3.63 -9.10
CA PHE A 298 -19.81 -2.26 -9.52
C PHE A 298 -18.61 -2.24 -10.48
N GLU A 299 -18.79 -1.60 -11.64
CA GLU A 299 -17.79 -1.58 -12.71
C GLU A 299 -17.27 -0.19 -13.03
N ARG A 300 -18.13 0.82 -12.97
CA ARG A 300 -17.82 2.18 -13.44
C ARG A 300 -18.48 3.22 -12.57
N TYR A 301 -17.78 4.33 -12.33
CA TYR A 301 -18.34 5.48 -11.61
C TYR A 301 -19.46 6.18 -12.38
N TYR A 302 -19.35 6.21 -13.71
CA TYR A 302 -20.29 6.88 -14.60
C TYR A 302 -20.49 6.07 -15.88
N SER A 303 -21.74 6.01 -16.35
CA SER A 303 -22.08 5.51 -17.67
C SER A 303 -23.02 6.49 -18.36
N LYS A 304 -23.01 6.51 -19.72
CA LYS A 304 -23.92 7.38 -20.48
C LYS A 304 -25.40 7.07 -20.23
N ASP A 305 -25.70 5.79 -20.01
CA ASP A 305 -27.07 5.30 -19.89
C ASP A 305 -27.65 5.41 -18.49
N LYS A 306 -26.78 5.31 -17.45
CA LYS A 306 -27.21 5.25 -16.04
C LYS A 306 -26.74 6.45 -15.20
N GLY A 307 -26.00 7.38 -15.79
CA GLY A 307 -25.38 8.48 -15.05
C GLY A 307 -24.34 8.01 -14.04
N TRP A 308 -24.27 8.68 -12.91
CA TRP A 308 -23.46 8.27 -11.77
C TRP A 308 -24.05 7.02 -11.15
N GLY A 309 -23.23 5.99 -10.98
CA GLY A 309 -23.63 4.76 -10.27
C GLY A 309 -24.01 5.04 -8.82
N ASN A 310 -24.76 4.13 -8.21
CA ASN A 310 -25.14 4.25 -6.81
C ASN A 310 -23.96 3.87 -5.90
N ILE A 311 -22.87 4.65 -6.01
CA ILE A 311 -21.57 4.42 -5.37
C ILE A 311 -21.73 4.19 -3.86
N SER A 312 -22.66 4.90 -3.21
CA SER A 312 -22.81 4.81 -1.75
C SER A 312 -23.37 3.46 -1.28
N GLN A 313 -24.18 2.78 -2.09
CA GLN A 313 -24.68 1.44 -1.78
C GLN A 313 -23.68 0.35 -2.16
N GLU A 314 -23.09 0.49 -3.33
CA GLU A 314 -22.12 -0.46 -3.87
C GLU A 314 -20.88 -0.55 -2.97
N TRP A 315 -20.35 0.58 -2.56
CA TRP A 315 -19.17 0.63 -1.70
C TRP A 315 -19.36 -0.01 -0.32
N ARG A 316 -20.57 -0.18 0.17
CA ARG A 316 -20.81 -0.86 1.45
C ARG A 316 -20.55 -2.37 1.38
N LYS A 317 -20.77 -2.97 0.21
CA LYS A 317 -20.75 -4.43 0.02
C LYS A 317 -19.42 -4.97 -0.49
N ASP A 318 -18.64 -4.12 -1.16
CA ASP A 318 -17.40 -4.54 -1.81
C ASP A 318 -16.23 -4.59 -0.81
N GLU A 319 -15.45 -5.63 -0.91
CA GLU A 319 -14.23 -5.80 -0.13
C GLU A 319 -13.23 -4.69 -0.45
N PHE A 320 -13.06 -4.40 -1.74
CA PHE A 320 -12.25 -3.30 -2.24
C PHE A 320 -13.06 -2.38 -3.14
N VAL A 321 -12.68 -1.10 -3.13
CA VAL A 321 -13.16 -0.10 -4.06
C VAL A 321 -11.99 0.72 -4.58
N LEU A 322 -12.18 1.49 -5.65
CA LEU A 322 -11.11 2.28 -6.25
C LEU A 322 -11.28 3.77 -5.92
N ASP A 323 -10.23 4.41 -5.43
CA ASP A 323 -10.15 5.85 -5.25
C ASP A 323 -10.11 6.57 -6.60
N PRO A 324 -11.14 7.35 -6.98
CA PRO A 324 -11.19 8.02 -8.27
C PRO A 324 -10.09 9.07 -8.46
N THR A 325 -9.51 9.59 -7.38
CA THR A 325 -8.42 10.59 -7.43
C THR A 325 -7.07 10.00 -7.84
N LYS A 326 -6.94 8.67 -7.80
CA LYS A 326 -5.79 7.91 -8.29
C LYS A 326 -6.05 7.50 -9.74
N ILE A 327 -5.35 8.12 -10.67
CA ILE A 327 -5.61 8.01 -12.10
C ILE A 327 -4.46 7.22 -12.74
N ASN A 328 -4.62 5.92 -12.83
CA ASN A 328 -3.67 5.04 -13.50
C ASN A 328 -3.90 5.13 -15.01
N LEU A 329 -3.03 5.83 -15.71
CA LEU A 329 -3.02 5.92 -17.17
C LEU A 329 -2.24 4.74 -17.74
N TYR A 330 -2.93 3.88 -18.48
CA TYR A 330 -2.31 2.81 -19.25
C TYR A 330 -1.69 3.39 -20.53
N ILE A 331 -0.43 3.07 -20.78
CA ILE A 331 0.37 3.60 -21.87
C ILE A 331 1.00 2.50 -22.76
N GLY A 332 0.74 1.22 -22.49
CA GLY A 332 1.37 0.09 -23.19
C GLY A 332 1.27 0.17 -24.71
N ARG A 333 0.15 0.70 -25.24
CA ARG A 333 -0.07 0.88 -26.68
C ARG A 333 0.82 1.95 -27.34
N THR A 334 1.56 2.71 -26.55
CA THR A 334 2.54 3.67 -27.08
C THR A 334 3.85 3.02 -27.54
N GLY A 335 4.12 1.77 -27.13
CA GLY A 335 5.42 1.12 -27.29
C GLY A 335 6.53 1.74 -26.43
N ILE A 336 6.17 2.59 -25.45
CA ILE A 336 7.10 3.30 -24.56
C ILE A 336 6.86 2.83 -23.14
N ASP A 337 7.90 2.40 -22.43
CA ASP A 337 7.82 2.00 -21.03
C ASP A 337 7.53 3.20 -20.10
N GLY A 338 7.04 2.89 -18.89
CA GLY A 338 6.58 3.91 -17.95
C GLY A 338 7.65 4.91 -17.53
N ASP A 339 8.88 4.46 -17.31
CA ASP A 339 9.99 5.33 -16.88
C ASP A 339 10.48 6.25 -18.00
N THR A 340 10.60 5.73 -19.20
CA THR A 340 10.88 6.53 -20.39
C THR A 340 9.78 7.55 -20.66
N PHE A 341 8.51 7.14 -20.54
CA PHE A 341 7.35 8.04 -20.70
C PHE A 341 7.38 9.16 -19.66
N LYS A 342 7.61 8.82 -18.39
CA LYS A 342 7.75 9.79 -17.30
C LYS A 342 8.90 10.77 -17.54
N LYS A 343 10.11 10.26 -17.82
CA LYS A 343 11.31 11.09 -17.93
C LYS A 343 11.30 11.91 -19.21
N LYS A 344 11.27 11.26 -20.39
CA LYS A 344 11.46 11.93 -21.68
C LYS A 344 10.22 12.68 -22.16
N TYR A 345 9.01 12.09 -22.00
CA TYR A 345 7.80 12.67 -22.59
C TYR A 345 7.05 13.61 -21.63
N LEU A 346 7.05 13.35 -20.33
CA LEU A 346 6.35 14.22 -19.38
C LEU A 346 7.28 15.25 -18.72
N MET A 347 8.40 14.80 -18.16
CA MET A 347 9.25 15.68 -17.35
C MET A 347 10.13 16.58 -18.23
N ASP A 348 10.91 16.01 -19.17
CA ASP A 348 11.87 16.78 -19.95
C ASP A 348 11.17 17.72 -20.95
N GLN A 349 10.08 17.29 -21.59
CA GLN A 349 9.38 18.10 -22.60
C GLN A 349 8.38 19.08 -21.99
N PHE A 350 7.71 18.74 -20.91
CA PHE A 350 6.57 19.53 -20.40
C PHE A 350 6.65 19.90 -18.91
N GLY A 351 7.70 19.49 -18.21
CA GLY A 351 7.89 19.78 -16.78
C GLY A 351 6.84 19.13 -15.87
N ILE A 352 6.25 17.99 -16.30
CA ILE A 352 5.24 17.28 -15.52
C ILE A 352 5.89 16.13 -14.77
N GLN A 353 5.85 16.21 -13.43
CA GLN A 353 6.24 15.13 -12.55
C GLN A 353 5.05 14.23 -12.23
N VAL A 354 5.29 12.92 -12.18
CA VAL A 354 4.29 11.91 -11.82
C VAL A 354 4.70 11.17 -10.56
N ASN A 355 3.73 10.59 -9.87
CA ASN A 355 3.95 9.97 -8.58
C ASN A 355 4.59 8.59 -8.69
N LYS A 356 4.15 7.77 -9.64
CA LYS A 356 4.57 6.39 -9.81
C LYS A 356 4.46 5.97 -11.27
N THR A 357 5.28 5.03 -11.67
CA THR A 357 5.19 4.29 -12.94
C THR A 357 5.18 2.79 -12.66
N SER A 358 4.58 2.03 -13.56
CA SER A 358 4.87 0.61 -13.78
C SER A 358 5.45 0.44 -15.18
N ARG A 359 5.65 -0.78 -15.65
CA ARG A 359 6.17 -0.96 -17.01
C ARG A 359 5.29 -0.33 -18.10
N ASN A 360 3.98 -0.32 -17.90
CA ASN A 360 3.01 0.14 -18.90
C ASN A 360 1.95 1.09 -18.34
N THR A 361 2.16 1.64 -17.14
CA THR A 361 1.25 2.61 -16.54
C THR A 361 1.98 3.82 -15.95
N VAL A 362 1.25 4.94 -15.86
CA VAL A 362 1.69 6.16 -15.18
C VAL A 362 0.58 6.61 -14.24
N LEU A 363 0.92 6.86 -12.97
CA LEU A 363 -0.04 7.30 -11.96
C LEU A 363 -0.06 8.82 -11.82
N PHE A 364 -1.19 9.44 -12.13
CA PHE A 364 -1.51 10.81 -11.75
C PHE A 364 -2.43 10.83 -10.53
N MET A 365 -2.35 11.90 -9.77
CA MET A 365 -3.21 12.12 -8.60
C MET A 365 -3.79 13.52 -8.62
N THR A 366 -5.07 13.64 -8.26
CA THR A 366 -5.65 14.92 -7.89
C THR A 366 -5.69 15.06 -6.37
N ASN A 367 -5.56 16.28 -5.89
CA ASN A 367 -5.68 16.65 -4.50
C ASN A 367 -6.39 18.01 -4.37
N ILE A 368 -6.57 18.51 -3.17
CA ILE A 368 -7.27 19.78 -2.91
C ILE A 368 -6.63 20.99 -3.61
N GLY A 369 -5.33 20.92 -3.93
CA GLY A 369 -4.60 21.96 -4.66
C GLY A 369 -4.66 21.83 -6.19
N THR A 370 -5.24 20.77 -6.73
CA THR A 370 -5.33 20.58 -8.19
C THR A 370 -6.33 21.58 -8.78
N THR A 371 -5.94 22.29 -9.84
CA THR A 371 -6.79 23.28 -10.51
C THR A 371 -7.37 22.77 -11.82
N ARG A 372 -8.43 23.42 -12.34
CA ARG A 372 -8.97 23.11 -13.68
C ARG A 372 -7.92 23.34 -14.78
N SER A 373 -7.10 24.38 -14.64
CA SER A 373 -6.00 24.67 -15.57
C SER A 373 -4.92 23.58 -15.56
N SER A 374 -4.59 23.01 -14.39
CA SER A 374 -3.65 21.87 -14.31
C SER A 374 -4.16 20.67 -15.07
N VAL A 375 -5.45 20.35 -14.95
CA VAL A 375 -6.09 19.24 -15.67
C VAL A 375 -6.13 19.52 -17.18
N ALA A 376 -6.50 20.75 -17.57
CA ALA A 376 -6.52 21.15 -18.99
C ALA A 376 -5.12 21.09 -19.61
N LYS A 377 -4.08 21.56 -18.87
CA LYS A 377 -2.69 21.43 -19.30
C LYS A 377 -2.28 19.97 -19.54
N LEU A 378 -2.60 19.09 -18.59
CA LEU A 378 -2.28 17.65 -18.73
C LEU A 378 -2.97 17.03 -19.96
N ILE A 379 -4.25 17.32 -20.16
CA ILE A 379 -4.99 16.84 -21.35
C ILE A 379 -4.32 17.36 -22.63
N GLY A 380 -3.99 18.65 -22.70
CA GLY A 380 -3.31 19.24 -23.85
C GLY A 380 -1.94 18.61 -24.11
N VAL A 381 -1.20 18.27 -23.08
CA VAL A 381 0.08 17.56 -23.19
C VAL A 381 -0.11 16.15 -23.72
N LEU A 382 -1.07 15.39 -23.20
CA LEU A 382 -1.37 14.04 -23.70
C LEU A 382 -1.81 14.06 -25.17
N ILE A 383 -2.57 15.07 -25.60
CA ILE A 383 -2.95 15.26 -27.03
C ILE A 383 -1.71 15.50 -27.88
N LYS A 384 -0.79 16.38 -27.43
CA LYS A 384 0.46 16.64 -28.16
C LYS A 384 1.33 15.39 -28.30
N ILE A 385 1.47 14.62 -27.21
CA ILE A 385 2.21 13.37 -27.24
C ILE A 385 1.55 12.38 -28.21
N ALA A 386 0.22 12.26 -28.19
CA ALA A 386 -0.50 11.37 -29.11
C ALA A 386 -0.32 11.79 -30.58
N GLN A 387 -0.32 13.10 -30.89
CA GLN A 387 -0.02 13.61 -32.22
C GLN A 387 1.41 13.30 -32.66
N GLN A 388 2.40 13.53 -31.79
CA GLN A 388 3.80 13.18 -32.07
C GLN A 388 3.99 11.68 -32.32
N LEU A 389 3.24 10.83 -31.60
CA LEU A 389 3.24 9.39 -31.84
C LEU A 389 2.63 9.03 -33.19
N ASP A 390 1.49 9.66 -33.57
CA ASP A 390 0.88 9.45 -34.89
C ASP A 390 1.83 9.83 -36.03
N GLU A 391 2.46 11.00 -35.95
CA GLU A 391 3.42 11.47 -36.94
C GLU A 391 4.64 10.54 -37.04
N ARG A 392 5.16 10.11 -35.90
CA ARG A 392 6.30 9.19 -35.82
C ARG A 392 5.97 7.83 -36.42
N VAL A 393 4.83 7.23 -36.04
CA VAL A 393 4.40 5.92 -36.55
C VAL A 393 4.15 5.99 -38.06
N ALA A 394 3.57 7.08 -38.55
CA ALA A 394 3.35 7.29 -39.99
C ALA A 394 4.65 7.43 -40.79
N SER A 395 5.75 7.85 -40.16
CA SER A 395 7.06 8.01 -40.81
C SER A 395 7.94 6.75 -40.78
N PHE A 396 7.53 5.69 -40.08
CA PHE A 396 8.33 4.49 -39.91
C PHE A 396 8.60 3.74 -41.24
N SER A 397 9.83 3.34 -41.44
CA SER A 397 10.17 2.27 -42.37
C SER A 397 9.55 0.93 -41.91
N LYS A 398 9.50 -0.06 -42.77
CA LYS A 398 9.00 -1.39 -42.42
C LYS A 398 9.74 -2.01 -41.23
N GLN A 399 11.04 -1.76 -41.10
CA GLN A 399 11.85 -2.30 -40.01
C GLN A 399 11.56 -1.58 -38.70
N GLU A 400 11.40 -0.24 -38.70
CA GLU A 400 11.04 0.55 -37.53
C GLU A 400 9.65 0.23 -37.06
N ALA A 401 8.68 0.03 -37.97
CA ALA A 401 7.33 -0.40 -37.64
C ALA A 401 7.34 -1.76 -36.93
N ALA A 402 8.08 -2.75 -37.44
CA ALA A 402 8.21 -4.06 -36.80
C ALA A 402 8.82 -3.98 -35.38
N LEU A 403 9.85 -3.14 -35.19
CA LEU A 403 10.43 -2.90 -33.87
C LEU A 403 9.45 -2.23 -32.91
N HIS A 404 8.69 -1.25 -33.39
CA HIS A 404 7.65 -0.58 -32.60
C HIS A 404 6.55 -1.56 -32.18
N ASP A 405 6.07 -2.39 -33.12
CA ASP A 405 5.05 -3.41 -32.84
C ASP A 405 5.55 -4.43 -31.78
N ASP A 406 6.82 -4.85 -31.87
CA ASP A 406 7.41 -5.73 -30.85
C ASP A 406 7.48 -5.05 -29.47
N HIS A 407 7.83 -3.75 -29.41
CA HIS A 407 7.77 -2.99 -28.16
C HIS A 407 6.33 -2.88 -27.60
N VAL A 408 5.34 -2.66 -28.45
CA VAL A 408 3.93 -2.67 -28.03
C VAL A 408 3.55 -4.03 -27.46
N ILE A 409 3.86 -5.13 -28.16
CA ILE A 409 3.59 -6.50 -27.70
C ILE A 409 4.28 -6.77 -26.36
N ASN A 410 5.53 -6.35 -26.19
CA ASN A 410 6.26 -6.53 -24.93
C ASN A 410 5.64 -5.77 -23.76
N LEU A 411 4.95 -4.64 -24.00
CA LEU A 411 4.29 -3.83 -22.97
C LEU A 411 2.80 -4.18 -22.80
N THR A 412 2.22 -4.98 -23.68
CA THR A 412 0.79 -5.33 -23.63
C THR A 412 0.53 -6.81 -23.33
N GLU A 413 1.39 -7.70 -23.84
CA GLU A 413 1.14 -9.14 -23.82
C GLU A 413 2.27 -9.96 -23.18
N ARG A 414 3.52 -9.45 -23.17
CA ARG A 414 4.70 -10.19 -22.71
C ARG A 414 5.33 -9.57 -21.47
N LEU A 415 4.50 -9.13 -20.53
CA LEU A 415 5.02 -8.62 -19.26
C LEU A 415 5.61 -9.76 -18.42
N PRO A 416 6.70 -9.51 -17.68
CA PRO A 416 7.21 -10.49 -16.74
C PRO A 416 6.15 -10.79 -15.67
N ALA A 417 5.98 -12.07 -15.34
CA ALA A 417 5.12 -12.46 -14.23
C ALA A 417 5.57 -11.81 -12.93
N LEU A 418 4.64 -11.32 -12.15
CA LEU A 418 4.92 -10.78 -10.83
C LEU A 418 5.29 -11.93 -9.89
N PRO A 419 6.44 -11.85 -9.18
CA PRO A 419 6.81 -12.90 -8.27
C PRO A 419 5.93 -12.88 -7.03
N ASN A 420 5.56 -14.07 -6.53
CA ASN A 420 5.14 -14.20 -5.14
C ASN A 420 6.31 -13.79 -4.26
N PHE A 421 6.00 -13.10 -3.16
CA PHE A 421 7.04 -12.70 -2.24
C PHE A 421 7.64 -13.90 -1.52
N SER A 422 8.94 -13.82 -1.24
CA SER A 422 9.66 -14.95 -0.69
C SER A 422 9.41 -15.12 0.81
N PHE A 423 9.75 -16.30 1.28
CA PHE A 423 9.74 -16.66 2.69
C PHE A 423 11.10 -16.36 3.36
N PHE A 424 11.11 -16.29 4.68
CA PHE A 424 12.34 -16.22 5.44
C PHE A 424 13.11 -17.54 5.40
N HIS A 425 14.42 -17.46 5.35
CA HIS A 425 15.29 -18.63 5.50
C HIS A 425 15.09 -19.29 6.88
N SER A 426 15.29 -20.60 6.97
CA SER A 426 15.06 -21.39 8.20
C SER A 426 15.77 -20.84 9.45
N ARG A 427 16.92 -20.19 9.28
CA ARG A 427 17.63 -19.48 10.36
C ARG A 427 16.80 -18.35 10.98
N PHE A 428 16.00 -17.66 10.18
CA PHE A 428 15.25 -16.45 10.56
C PHE A 428 13.75 -16.70 10.64
N LYS A 429 13.30 -17.94 10.54
CA LYS A 429 11.88 -18.33 10.54
C LYS A 429 11.55 -19.19 11.75
N SER A 430 10.33 -19.08 12.27
CA SER A 430 9.78 -20.03 13.23
C SER A 430 9.59 -21.40 12.60
N ALA A 431 9.73 -22.46 13.40
CA ALA A 431 9.48 -23.82 12.94
C ALA A 431 7.99 -24.18 12.82
N ARG A 432 7.09 -23.38 13.40
CA ARG A 432 5.65 -23.70 13.54
C ARG A 432 4.72 -22.81 12.71
N THR A 433 5.14 -21.59 12.43
CA THR A 433 4.35 -20.55 11.76
C THR A 433 5.25 -19.71 10.87
N ASP A 434 4.65 -18.85 10.02
CA ASP A 434 5.39 -18.18 8.93
C ASP A 434 6.10 -16.88 9.33
N GLU A 435 6.05 -16.48 10.62
CA GLU A 435 6.71 -15.25 11.05
C GLU A 435 8.24 -15.32 10.91
N GLY A 436 8.82 -14.21 10.46
CA GLY A 436 10.25 -14.04 10.30
C GLY A 436 10.90 -13.16 11.37
N ASN A 437 12.16 -13.37 11.64
CA ASN A 437 12.96 -12.51 12.51
C ASN A 437 13.80 -11.52 11.66
N ILE A 438 13.14 -10.48 11.16
CA ILE A 438 13.78 -9.45 10.34
C ILE A 438 14.86 -8.67 11.13
N ARG A 439 14.68 -8.49 12.44
CA ARG A 439 15.62 -7.78 13.30
C ARG A 439 16.97 -8.51 13.36
N ASP A 440 16.97 -9.81 13.61
CA ASP A 440 18.19 -10.60 13.67
C ASP A 440 18.92 -10.60 12.33
N ALA A 441 18.19 -10.77 11.23
CA ALA A 441 18.77 -10.69 9.89
C ALA A 441 19.36 -9.31 9.62
N PHE A 442 18.66 -8.24 9.97
CA PHE A 442 19.11 -6.86 9.75
C PHE A 442 20.41 -6.55 10.50
N PHE A 443 20.51 -6.92 11.79
CA PHE A 443 21.72 -6.66 12.57
C PHE A 443 22.86 -7.64 12.26
N LEU A 444 22.55 -8.88 11.88
CA LEU A 444 23.57 -9.81 11.39
C LEU A 444 24.27 -9.27 10.14
N ALA A 445 23.54 -8.56 9.27
CA ALA A 445 24.08 -7.94 8.07
C ALA A 445 25.10 -6.81 8.35
N TYR A 446 25.23 -6.31 9.58
CA TYR A 446 26.29 -5.36 9.93
C TYR A 446 27.66 -6.02 10.09
N ASN A 447 27.71 -7.34 10.24
CA ASN A 447 28.96 -8.08 10.27
C ASN A 447 29.40 -8.41 8.83
N GLU A 448 30.41 -7.69 8.34
CA GLU A 448 30.94 -7.85 6.97
C GLU A 448 31.39 -9.28 6.68
N ALA A 449 31.97 -9.99 7.67
CA ALA A 449 32.41 -11.38 7.49
C ALA A 449 31.24 -12.37 7.29
N LYS A 450 30.00 -11.97 7.54
CA LYS A 450 28.78 -12.80 7.37
C LYS A 450 28.04 -12.48 6.08
N CYS A 451 28.57 -11.55 5.27
CA CYS A 451 27.96 -11.10 4.02
C CYS A 451 28.94 -11.22 2.86
N GLU A 452 28.40 -11.38 1.69
CA GLU A 452 29.12 -11.31 0.42
C GLU A 452 28.27 -10.57 -0.62
N ASN A 453 28.91 -10.09 -1.68
CA ASN A 453 28.21 -9.46 -2.81
C ASN A 453 28.21 -10.41 -4.01
N LEU A 454 27.05 -10.62 -4.61
CA LEU A 454 26.86 -11.52 -5.75
C LEU A 454 26.15 -10.80 -6.90
N PRO A 455 26.78 -10.74 -8.10
CA PRO A 455 26.07 -10.35 -9.31
C PRO A 455 24.86 -11.23 -9.59
N ILE A 456 23.81 -10.69 -10.21
CA ILE A 456 22.55 -11.41 -10.46
C ILE A 456 22.80 -12.71 -11.27
N GLU A 457 23.70 -12.68 -12.23
CA GLU A 457 24.08 -13.85 -13.05
C GLU A 457 24.72 -14.96 -12.20
N LYS A 458 25.54 -14.55 -11.22
CA LYS A 458 26.16 -15.49 -10.28
C LYS A 458 25.12 -16.09 -9.32
N CYS A 459 24.14 -15.29 -8.88
CA CYS A 459 23.01 -15.81 -8.10
C CYS A 459 22.27 -16.93 -8.86
N ALA A 460 21.97 -16.73 -10.14
CA ALA A 460 21.33 -17.72 -10.99
C ALA A 460 22.11 -19.05 -11.06
N ILE A 461 23.44 -18.97 -11.20
CA ILE A 461 24.33 -20.14 -11.28
C ILE A 461 24.35 -20.89 -9.92
N LEU A 462 24.46 -20.17 -8.82
CA LEU A 462 24.51 -20.76 -7.47
C LEU A 462 23.20 -21.41 -7.09
N MET A 463 22.06 -20.78 -7.41
CA MET A 463 20.72 -21.34 -7.18
C MET A 463 20.52 -22.64 -7.97
N LYS A 464 20.99 -22.73 -9.22
CA LYS A 464 20.96 -23.99 -10.00
C LYS A 464 21.80 -25.09 -9.36
N LYS A 465 22.82 -24.75 -8.58
CA LYS A 465 23.66 -25.71 -7.83
C LYS A 465 23.06 -26.06 -6.46
N GLY A 466 21.88 -25.56 -6.14
CA GLY A 466 21.17 -25.86 -4.88
C GLY A 466 21.48 -24.91 -3.72
N ARG A 467 22.25 -23.83 -3.92
CA ARG A 467 22.49 -22.85 -2.88
C ARG A 467 21.29 -21.91 -2.71
N GLU A 468 20.80 -21.76 -1.49
CA GLU A 468 19.83 -20.71 -1.15
C GLU A 468 20.55 -19.36 -1.07
N ILE A 469 20.06 -18.39 -1.84
CA ILE A 469 20.55 -17.01 -1.79
C ILE A 469 19.65 -16.22 -0.86
N VAL A 470 20.20 -15.76 0.26
CA VAL A 470 19.44 -15.06 1.32
C VAL A 470 19.88 -13.61 1.39
N SER A 471 18.92 -12.69 1.22
CA SER A 471 19.21 -11.26 1.21
C SER A 471 19.69 -10.77 2.55
N ALA A 472 20.76 -9.97 2.55
CA ALA A 472 21.29 -9.23 3.71
C ALA A 472 20.84 -7.75 3.70
N SER A 473 20.06 -7.33 2.70
CA SER A 473 19.62 -5.95 2.54
C SER A 473 18.17 -5.85 2.04
N PHE A 474 17.60 -4.63 2.12
CA PHE A 474 16.33 -4.32 1.46
C PHE A 474 16.59 -4.07 -0.03
N VAL A 475 16.10 -4.92 -0.91
CA VAL A 475 16.23 -4.75 -2.37
C VAL A 475 14.96 -4.11 -2.90
N ILE A 476 15.06 -2.87 -3.38
CA ILE A 476 13.90 -2.04 -3.74
C ILE A 476 14.07 -1.55 -5.19
N PRO A 477 13.50 -2.25 -6.18
CA PRO A 477 13.46 -1.74 -7.54
C PRO A 477 12.42 -0.62 -7.70
N TYR A 478 12.67 0.30 -8.60
CA TYR A 478 11.75 1.35 -9.01
C TYR A 478 11.48 1.28 -10.53
N PRO A 479 10.27 0.88 -10.97
CA PRO A 479 9.17 0.36 -10.18
C PRO A 479 9.44 -1.05 -9.58
N PRO A 480 8.68 -1.51 -8.54
CA PRO A 480 7.46 -0.92 -8.00
C PRO A 480 7.65 0.06 -6.83
N GLY A 481 8.86 0.20 -6.27
CA GLY A 481 9.15 1.17 -5.21
C GLY A 481 8.90 0.66 -3.78
N PHE A 482 8.76 -0.65 -3.59
CA PHE A 482 8.77 -1.31 -2.29
C PHE A 482 9.78 -2.47 -2.31
N PRO A 483 10.22 -2.99 -1.14
CA PRO A 483 11.21 -4.06 -1.10
C PRO A 483 10.69 -5.36 -1.71
N ILE A 484 11.34 -5.90 -2.73
CA ILE A 484 11.06 -7.26 -3.24
C ILE A 484 11.77 -8.33 -2.43
N LEU A 485 12.85 -7.95 -1.77
CA LEU A 485 13.53 -8.75 -0.75
C LEU A 485 13.79 -7.90 0.49
N VAL A 486 13.59 -8.49 1.67
CA VAL A 486 14.00 -7.91 2.94
C VAL A 486 15.10 -8.77 3.56
N PRO A 487 15.90 -8.25 4.52
CA PRO A 487 16.93 -9.05 5.18
C PRO A 487 16.36 -10.35 5.75
N GLY A 488 17.03 -11.46 5.47
CA GLY A 488 16.65 -12.79 5.93
C GLY A 488 15.73 -13.58 4.98
N GLN A 489 15.23 -12.96 3.90
CA GLN A 489 14.41 -13.66 2.90
C GLN A 489 15.26 -14.36 1.84
N VAL A 490 14.77 -15.52 1.40
CA VAL A 490 15.37 -16.33 0.33
C VAL A 490 14.97 -15.77 -1.03
N MET A 491 15.92 -15.61 -1.94
CA MET A 491 15.65 -15.28 -3.33
C MET A 491 15.03 -16.50 -4.02
N THR A 492 13.80 -16.35 -4.51
CA THR A 492 13.15 -17.37 -5.34
C THR A 492 13.54 -17.21 -6.82
N LYS A 493 13.31 -18.29 -7.61
CA LYS A 493 13.50 -18.22 -9.06
C LYS A 493 12.66 -17.12 -9.70
N GLY A 494 11.38 -16.96 -9.27
CA GLY A 494 10.50 -15.93 -9.78
C GLY A 494 11.01 -14.52 -9.48
N ILE A 495 11.55 -14.26 -8.28
CA ILE A 495 12.16 -12.96 -7.94
C ILE A 495 13.39 -12.70 -8.82
N LEU A 496 14.23 -13.70 -9.01
CA LEU A 496 15.42 -13.56 -9.87
C LEU A 496 15.02 -13.25 -11.32
N GLU A 497 14.09 -14.00 -11.89
CA GLU A 497 13.59 -13.79 -13.26
C GLU A 497 12.93 -12.43 -13.43
N PHE A 498 12.14 -11.99 -12.44
CA PHE A 498 11.56 -10.67 -12.40
C PHE A 498 12.63 -9.57 -12.40
N MET A 499 13.64 -9.68 -11.53
CA MET A 499 14.75 -8.72 -11.48
C MET A 499 15.54 -8.66 -12.80
N GLN A 500 15.77 -9.80 -13.45
CA GLN A 500 16.45 -9.86 -14.74
C GLN A 500 15.63 -9.25 -15.89
N ALA A 501 14.30 -9.30 -15.79
CA ALA A 501 13.40 -8.77 -16.81
C ALA A 501 13.09 -7.27 -16.63
N LEU A 502 13.49 -6.67 -15.50
CA LEU A 502 13.32 -5.24 -15.28
C LEU A 502 14.41 -4.45 -15.99
N ASP A 503 14.02 -3.55 -16.91
CA ASP A 503 14.89 -2.48 -17.43
C ASP A 503 15.06 -1.38 -16.36
N VAL A 504 15.47 -1.76 -15.15
CA VAL A 504 15.57 -0.84 -14.03
C VAL A 504 16.99 -0.32 -13.91
N THR A 505 17.15 0.96 -14.14
CA THR A 505 18.43 1.66 -13.97
C THR A 505 18.72 1.98 -12.50
N GLU A 506 17.75 1.79 -11.60
CA GLU A 506 17.86 2.13 -10.19
C GLU A 506 17.21 1.06 -9.31
N ILE A 507 18.05 0.27 -8.65
CA ILE A 507 17.64 -0.67 -7.60
C ILE A 507 18.36 -0.25 -6.32
N HIS A 508 17.63 0.23 -5.32
CA HIS A 508 18.22 0.54 -4.01
C HIS A 508 18.79 -0.72 -3.37
N SER A 509 20.01 -0.59 -2.84
CA SER A 509 20.81 -1.68 -2.26
C SER A 509 21.24 -2.74 -3.28
N TYR A 510 21.29 -2.38 -4.56
CA TYR A 510 22.02 -3.09 -5.60
C TYR A 510 23.18 -2.21 -6.07
N ASN A 511 24.38 -2.76 -6.04
CA ASN A 511 25.56 -2.11 -6.61
C ASN A 511 25.85 -2.76 -7.97
N ALA A 512 25.88 -1.97 -9.04
CA ALA A 512 26.09 -2.49 -10.39
C ALA A 512 27.45 -3.23 -10.54
N ASP A 513 28.48 -2.81 -9.80
CA ASP A 513 29.81 -3.39 -9.86
C ASP A 513 29.98 -4.62 -8.94
N LEU A 514 29.30 -4.62 -7.79
CA LEU A 514 29.44 -5.63 -6.75
C LEU A 514 28.30 -6.66 -6.74
N GLY A 515 27.10 -6.25 -7.13
CA GLY A 515 25.90 -7.07 -7.10
C GLY A 515 25.03 -6.90 -5.84
N LEU A 516 24.27 -7.93 -5.53
CA LEU A 516 23.39 -8.00 -4.35
C LEU A 516 24.20 -8.39 -3.10
N ARG A 517 23.93 -7.72 -1.99
CA ARG A 517 24.47 -8.12 -0.68
C ARG A 517 23.63 -9.24 -0.10
N VAL A 518 24.25 -10.39 0.13
CA VAL A 518 23.62 -11.62 0.62
C VAL A 518 24.41 -12.19 1.79
N PHE A 519 23.79 -13.08 2.55
CA PHE A 519 24.49 -13.81 3.62
C PHE A 519 25.35 -14.93 3.04
N THR A 520 26.52 -15.16 3.67
CA THR A 520 27.38 -16.32 3.37
C THR A 520 26.72 -17.62 3.84
N GLU A 521 27.04 -18.77 3.25
CA GLU A 521 26.52 -20.06 3.68
C GLU A 521 26.89 -20.37 5.15
N GLU A 522 28.10 -20.01 5.55
CA GLU A 522 28.52 -20.15 6.96
C GLU A 522 27.62 -19.35 7.90
N ALA A 523 27.28 -18.11 7.52
CA ALA A 523 26.37 -17.29 8.32
C ALA A 523 24.99 -17.90 8.51
N LEU A 524 24.51 -18.68 7.56
CA LEU A 524 23.19 -19.31 7.58
C LEU A 524 23.16 -20.63 8.34
N THR A 525 24.29 -21.34 8.49
CA THR A 525 24.40 -22.61 9.21
C THR A 525 24.52 -22.46 10.72
N LEU A 526 25.02 -21.34 11.21
CA LEU A 526 25.14 -21.07 12.63
C LEU A 526 23.76 -20.85 13.25
N LYS A 527 23.26 -21.81 14.02
CA LYS A 527 22.12 -21.60 14.93
C LYS A 527 22.56 -20.63 16.03
N SER A 528 21.80 -19.57 16.23
CA SER A 528 21.94 -18.64 17.35
C SER A 528 21.73 -19.31 18.70
#